data_6d4ff1dfeeb84ee6cc3286f0a61e403c
#
_entry.id   6d4ff1dfeeb84ee6cc3286f0a61e403c
#
_cell.length_a   1.000
_cell.length_b   1.000
_cell.length_c   1.000
_cell.angle_alpha   90.00
_cell.angle_beta   90.00
_cell.angle_gamma   90.00
#
_symmetry.space_group_name_H-M   'P 1'
#
loop_
_entity.id
_entity.type
_entity.pdbx_description
1 polymer ?
#
loop_
_entity_poly.entity_id
_entity_poly.type
_entity_poly.pdbx_seq_one_letter_code
_entity_poly.pdbx_strand_id
1 'polypeptide(L)'
;MDRYLIESPHAAEECDAIIKEIHAAGYLHHFEWGCHDGAHCGWAIIETDNREHAKQIVPWQIRDKARIVKLEKFGPVNRHEKR
;
A
#
# COMPACT_ATOMS: atom_id res chain seq x y z
N MET A 1 -7.18 -4.04 -15.20
CA MET A 1 -6.97 -3.73 -13.78
C MET A 1 -5.89 -2.69 -13.62
N ASP A 2 -6.03 -1.87 -12.62
CA ASP A 2 -5.03 -0.85 -12.33
C ASP A 2 -4.12 -1.33 -11.22
N ARG A 3 -2.93 -0.72 -11.15
CA ARG A 3 -1.98 -0.99 -10.09
C ARG A 3 -2.01 0.15 -9.09
N TYR A 4 -2.03 -0.20 -7.82
CA TYR A 4 -2.07 0.80 -6.75
C TYR A 4 -0.98 0.53 -5.74
N LEU A 5 -0.28 1.59 -5.35
CA LEU A 5 0.62 1.53 -4.20
C LEU A 5 -0.22 1.79 -2.95
N ILE A 6 -0.07 0.92 -1.98
CA ILE A 6 -0.68 1.10 -0.67
C ILE A 6 0.43 1.48 0.29
N GLU A 7 0.25 2.60 0.97
CA GLU A 7 1.18 3.06 1.99
C GLU A 7 0.39 3.14 3.29
N SER A 8 0.75 2.31 4.27
CA SER A 8 -0.05 2.17 5.48
C SER A 8 0.78 2.46 6.73
N PRO A 9 0.93 3.75 7.08
CA PRO A 9 1.67 4.11 8.28
C PRO A 9 0.89 3.74 9.54
N HIS A 10 1.63 3.43 10.60
CA HIS A 10 1.04 3.05 11.88
C HIS A 10 2.04 3.36 12.98
N ALA A 11 1.56 3.34 14.23
CA ALA A 11 2.45 3.56 15.37
C ALA A 11 3.28 2.31 15.63
N ALA A 12 4.44 2.50 16.27
CA ALA A 12 5.33 1.38 16.56
C ALA A 12 4.64 0.27 17.32
N GLU A 13 3.80 0.63 18.26
CA GLU A 13 3.12 -0.37 19.08
C GLU A 13 1.99 -1.10 18.35
N GLU A 14 1.63 -0.63 17.17
CA GLU A 14 0.60 -1.27 16.36
C GLU A 14 1.15 -2.30 15.38
N CYS A 15 2.47 -2.36 15.20
CA CYS A 15 3.09 -3.20 14.17
C CYS A 15 2.58 -4.64 14.18
N ASP A 16 2.67 -5.30 15.34
CA ASP A 16 2.31 -6.71 15.39
C ASP A 16 0.85 -6.94 15.06
N ALA A 17 -0.03 -6.09 15.58
CA ALA A 17 -1.46 -6.24 15.33
C ALA A 17 -1.78 -6.04 13.85
N ILE A 18 -1.17 -5.05 13.23
CA ILE A 18 -1.42 -4.76 11.81
C ILE A 18 -0.91 -5.89 10.93
N ILE A 19 0.29 -6.39 11.22
CA ILE A 19 0.84 -7.52 10.47
C ILE A 19 -0.07 -8.73 10.57
N LYS A 20 -0.58 -9.02 11.76
CA LYS A 20 -1.46 -10.17 11.95
C LYS A 20 -2.76 -10.01 11.19
N GLU A 21 -3.32 -8.82 11.15
CA GLU A 21 -4.59 -8.61 10.44
C GLU A 21 -4.40 -8.74 8.93
N ILE A 22 -3.31 -8.21 8.39
CA ILE A 22 -3.03 -8.32 6.97
C ILE A 22 -2.75 -9.77 6.61
N HIS A 23 -2.07 -10.50 7.49
CA HIS A 23 -1.83 -11.92 7.29
C HIS A 23 -3.15 -12.70 7.26
N ALA A 24 -4.03 -12.41 8.21
CA ALA A 24 -5.33 -13.10 8.28
C ALA A 24 -6.18 -12.82 7.04
N ALA A 25 -6.04 -11.65 6.45
CA ALA A 25 -6.77 -11.30 5.23
C ALA A 25 -6.13 -11.88 3.96
N GLY A 26 -4.98 -12.53 4.08
CA GLY A 26 -4.34 -13.19 2.95
C GLY A 26 -3.43 -12.31 2.10
N TYR A 27 -3.05 -11.13 2.60
CA TYR A 27 -2.28 -10.20 1.79
C TYR A 27 -0.86 -9.95 2.29
N LEU A 28 -0.41 -10.66 3.32
CA LEU A 28 0.87 -10.36 3.91
C LEU A 28 2.03 -10.45 2.92
N HIS A 29 1.98 -11.41 2.03
CA HIS A 29 3.08 -11.60 1.06
C HIS A 29 3.16 -10.49 0.03
N HIS A 30 2.18 -9.62 -0.04
CA HIS A 30 2.24 -8.46 -0.93
C HIS A 30 2.91 -7.26 -0.27
N PHE A 31 3.13 -7.31 1.03
CA PHE A 31 3.61 -6.16 1.78
C PHE A 31 5.08 -6.28 2.13
N GLU A 32 5.75 -5.15 2.13
CA GLU A 32 7.09 -5.01 2.69
C GLU A 32 7.02 -3.95 3.78
N TRP A 33 7.84 -4.13 4.80
CA TRP A 33 7.70 -3.36 6.03
C TRP A 33 9.00 -2.67 6.38
N GLY A 34 8.89 -1.44 6.86
CA GLY A 34 10.06 -0.66 7.27
C GLY A 34 10.24 -0.58 8.77
N CYS A 35 9.48 -1.38 9.53
CA CYS A 35 9.47 -1.25 11.00
C CYS A 35 10.83 -1.44 11.63
N HIS A 36 11.61 -2.38 11.12
CA HIS A 36 12.93 -2.64 11.69
C HIS A 36 13.94 -1.58 11.33
N ASP A 37 13.64 -0.74 10.35
CA ASP A 37 14.51 0.36 9.95
C ASP A 37 13.99 1.69 10.47
N GLY A 38 13.04 1.66 11.38
CA GLY A 38 12.50 2.87 12.01
C GLY A 38 11.38 3.53 11.24
N ALA A 39 10.98 2.98 10.11
CA ALA A 39 9.87 3.52 9.34
C ALA A 39 8.65 2.63 9.56
N HIS A 40 7.79 3.03 10.47
CA HIS A 40 6.64 2.20 10.86
C HIS A 40 5.55 2.30 9.82
N CYS A 41 5.72 1.55 8.75
CA CYS A 41 4.83 1.60 7.60
C CYS A 41 4.94 0.28 6.83
N GLY A 42 3.84 -0.12 6.21
CA GLY A 42 3.83 -1.23 5.28
C GLY A 42 3.53 -0.70 3.89
N TRP A 43 4.19 -1.24 2.88
CA TRP A 43 3.99 -0.85 1.50
C TRP A 43 3.66 -2.09 0.68
N ALA A 44 2.69 -1.93 -0.25
CA ALA A 44 2.34 -3.01 -1.17
C ALA A 44 1.93 -2.43 -2.51
N ILE A 45 2.10 -3.22 -3.58
CA ILE A 45 1.57 -2.87 -4.88
C ILE A 45 0.54 -3.92 -5.22
N ILE A 46 -0.70 -3.51 -5.45
CA ILE A 46 -1.82 -4.40 -5.66
C ILE A 46 -2.48 -4.07 -6.99
N GLU A 47 -2.87 -5.11 -7.74
CA GLU A 47 -3.65 -4.93 -8.95
C GLU A 47 -5.10 -5.16 -8.63
N THR A 48 -5.93 -4.17 -8.91
CA THR A 48 -7.35 -4.26 -8.63
C THR A 48 -8.11 -3.28 -9.51
N ASP A 49 -9.44 -3.40 -9.50
CA ASP A 49 -10.28 -2.62 -10.39
C ASP A 49 -10.44 -1.17 -9.95
N ASN A 50 -10.34 -0.89 -8.66
CA ASN A 50 -10.57 0.47 -8.20
C ASN A 50 -9.84 0.74 -6.89
N ARG A 51 -9.73 2.03 -6.59
CA ARG A 51 -9.03 2.51 -5.41
C ARG A 51 -9.68 2.04 -4.10
N GLU A 52 -11.00 1.97 -4.09
CA GLU A 52 -11.72 1.56 -2.88
C GLU A 52 -11.37 0.14 -2.49
N HIS A 53 -11.24 -0.73 -3.47
CA HIS A 53 -10.87 -2.11 -3.20
C HIS A 53 -9.46 -2.18 -2.59
N ALA A 54 -8.53 -1.42 -3.14
CA ALA A 54 -7.17 -1.36 -2.59
C ALA A 54 -7.20 -0.87 -1.15
N LYS A 55 -8.01 0.14 -0.88
CA LYS A 55 -8.10 0.71 0.46
C LYS A 55 -8.64 -0.28 1.48
N GLN A 56 -9.53 -1.17 1.06
CA GLN A 56 -10.12 -2.16 1.95
C GLN A 56 -9.11 -3.17 2.47
N ILE A 57 -7.97 -3.32 1.79
CA ILE A 57 -6.93 -4.24 2.23
C ILE A 57 -6.27 -3.75 3.50
N VAL A 58 -6.25 -2.44 3.72
CA VAL A 58 -5.66 -1.84 4.92
C VAL A 58 -6.59 -2.07 6.10
N PRO A 59 -6.07 -2.55 7.25
CA PRO A 59 -6.90 -2.71 8.45
C PRO A 59 -7.62 -1.43 8.80
N TRP A 60 -8.87 -1.55 9.24
CA TRP A 60 -9.75 -0.40 9.43
C TRP A 60 -9.20 0.62 10.43
N GLN A 61 -8.43 0.15 11.43
CA GLN A 61 -7.91 1.04 12.47
C GLN A 61 -6.95 2.10 11.93
N ILE A 62 -6.27 1.78 10.83
CA ILE A 62 -5.31 2.71 10.24
C ILE A 62 -5.69 3.12 8.83
N ARG A 63 -6.88 2.75 8.39
CA ARG A 63 -7.28 2.96 7.00
C ARG A 63 -7.36 4.43 6.63
N ASP A 64 -7.76 5.27 7.55
CA ASP A 64 -7.86 6.69 7.29
C ASP A 64 -6.49 7.37 7.16
N LYS A 65 -5.44 6.72 7.62
CA LYS A 65 -4.08 7.23 7.47
C LYS A 65 -3.37 6.69 6.24
N ALA A 66 -3.96 5.68 5.61
CA ALA A 66 -3.34 5.05 4.46
C ALA A 66 -3.41 5.95 3.24
N ARG A 67 -2.38 5.84 2.42
CA ARG A 67 -2.34 6.55 1.15
C ARG A 67 -2.39 5.52 0.02
N ILE A 68 -3.30 5.72 -0.91
CA ILE A 68 -3.48 4.83 -2.04
C ILE A 68 -3.15 5.61 -3.30
N VAL A 69 -2.16 5.17 -4.04
CA VAL A 69 -1.68 5.90 -5.22
C VAL A 69 -1.81 5.00 -6.44
N LYS A 70 -2.55 5.46 -7.43
CA LYS A 70 -2.63 4.75 -8.70
C LYS A 70 -1.31 4.93 -9.44
N LEU A 71 -0.73 3.83 -9.87
CA LEU A 71 0.56 3.81 -10.51
C LEU A 71 0.44 3.61 -12.00
N GLU A 72 1.33 4.24 -12.75
CA GLU A 72 1.41 3.99 -14.17
C GLU A 72 2.86 4.14 -14.62
N LYS A 73 3.18 3.56 -15.76
CA LYS A 73 4.51 3.63 -16.31
C LYS A 73 4.50 4.57 -17.50
N PHE A 74 5.53 5.38 -17.61
CA PHE A 74 5.69 6.24 -18.78
C PHE A 74 6.70 5.61 -19.71
N GLY A 75 6.46 5.82 -21.01
CA GLY A 75 7.41 5.42 -22.02
C GLY A 75 8.66 6.29 -21.92
N PRO A 76 9.73 5.83 -22.53
CA PRO A 76 11.01 6.52 -22.36
C PRO A 76 11.09 7.89 -22.98
N VAL A 77 10.22 8.24 -23.90
CA VAL A 77 10.39 9.47 -24.63
C VAL A 77 9.21 10.38 -24.63
N ASN A 78 8.05 9.85 -24.93
CA ASN A 78 6.99 10.68 -25.45
C ASN A 78 6.14 11.39 -24.44
N ARG A 79 6.05 10.89 -23.26
CA ARG A 79 5.13 11.49 -22.30
C ARG A 79 5.49 12.89 -21.95
N HIS A 80 6.75 13.10 -21.64
CA HIS A 80 7.20 14.41 -21.19
C HIS A 80 7.28 15.40 -22.33
N GLU A 81 7.51 14.90 -23.51
CA GLU A 81 7.65 15.79 -24.65
C GLU A 81 6.36 16.39 -25.10
N LYS A 82 5.26 15.81 -24.70
CA LYS A 82 3.98 16.33 -25.12
C LYS A 82 3.48 17.48 -24.29
N ARG A 83 4.20 17.85 -23.28
CA ARG A 83 3.76 18.94 -22.41
C ARG A 83 4.55 20.22 -22.59
#